data_4cc738274fce812b8355140d2945bc2f
#
_entry.id   4cc738274fce812b8355140d2945bc2f
#
_cell.length_a   1.000
_cell.length_b   1.000
_cell.length_c   1.000
_cell.angle_alpha   90.00
_cell.angle_beta   90.00
_cell.angle_gamma   90.00
#
_symmetry.space_group_name_H-M   'P 1'
#
loop_
_entity.id
_entity.type
_entity.pdbx_description
1 polymer ?
#
loop_
_entity_poly.entity_id
_entity_poly.type
_entity_poly.pdbx_seq_one_letter_code
_entity_poly.pdbx_strand_id
1 'polypeptide(L)'
;MIRHAILKSIFLFLLTCPQAVQVFSQQKLLTLENTMDIIRKFHPVAKQARLEVDLAKASLQASRGVFDPSFYLRNEKKSFDGNNYYFYSNPELKIPTWFGIDIKAGFENNTGDRLDPVTSAGKSTYAGISIPVLKGLLFDKRRAAVQQSKLLVQMSRQDQLQLIADLLYDAVDAYLLRGSLPGGALTCTL
;
A
#
# COMPACT_ATOMS: atom_id res chain seq x y z
N MET A 1 -23.28 -74.70 27.38
CA MET A 1 -22.60 -73.81 26.39
C MET A 1 -23.36 -72.50 26.09
N ILE A 2 -24.68 -72.48 26.07
CA ILE A 2 -25.49 -71.29 25.72
C ILE A 2 -25.42 -70.15 26.74
N ARG A 3 -25.32 -70.43 28.07
CA ARG A 3 -25.27 -69.42 29.13
C ARG A 3 -23.99 -68.55 29.09
N HIS A 4 -22.87 -69.10 28.66
CA HIS A 4 -21.61 -68.32 28.54
C HIS A 4 -21.57 -67.42 27.28
N ALA A 5 -22.28 -67.79 26.23
CA ALA A 5 -22.39 -67.00 25.02
C ALA A 5 -23.27 -65.72 25.27
N ILE A 6 -24.37 -65.88 26.02
CA ILE A 6 -25.27 -64.78 26.38
C ILE A 6 -24.56 -63.81 27.34
N LEU A 7 -23.77 -64.29 28.29
CA LEU A 7 -23.01 -63.40 29.20
C LEU A 7 -21.92 -62.59 28.49
N LYS A 8 -21.23 -63.19 27.50
CA LYS A 8 -20.24 -62.50 26.68
C LYS A 8 -20.88 -61.45 25.79
N SER A 9 -22.10 -61.73 25.24
CA SER A 9 -22.83 -60.77 24.39
C SER A 9 -23.28 -59.57 25.18
N ILE A 10 -23.80 -59.76 26.42
CA ILE A 10 -24.21 -58.67 27.31
C ILE A 10 -23.00 -57.83 27.74
N PHE A 11 -21.84 -58.47 28.02
CA PHE A 11 -20.60 -57.77 28.39
C PHE A 11 -20.05 -56.94 27.21
N LEU A 12 -20.15 -57.45 25.97
CA LEU A 12 -19.72 -56.72 24.78
C LEU A 12 -20.65 -55.52 24.48
N PHE A 13 -21.95 -55.62 24.76
CA PHE A 13 -22.91 -54.56 24.59
C PHE A 13 -22.77 -53.44 25.63
N LEU A 14 -22.28 -53.75 26.84
CA LEU A 14 -21.97 -52.76 27.86
C LEU A 14 -20.71 -51.95 27.55
N LEU A 15 -19.78 -52.51 26.75
CA LEU A 15 -18.54 -51.83 26.37
C LEU A 15 -18.69 -50.85 25.21
N THR A 16 -19.81 -50.92 24.49
CA THR A 16 -20.14 -50.03 23.34
C THR A 16 -21.02 -48.84 23.72
N CYS A 17 -21.22 -48.58 25.01
CA CYS A 17 -21.94 -47.37 25.43
C CYS A 17 -21.11 -46.15 24.97
N PRO A 18 -21.60 -45.35 23.99
CA PRO A 18 -20.88 -44.14 23.57
C PRO A 18 -20.84 -43.21 24.77
N GLN A 19 -19.63 -42.99 25.27
CA GLN A 19 -19.43 -41.90 26.22
C GLN A 19 -19.85 -40.63 25.52
N ALA A 20 -21.01 -40.12 25.88
CA ALA A 20 -21.43 -38.79 25.49
C ALA A 20 -20.46 -37.80 26.08
N VAL A 21 -19.42 -37.44 25.31
CA VAL A 21 -18.51 -36.36 25.64
C VAL A 21 -19.38 -35.11 25.65
N GLN A 22 -19.74 -34.65 26.82
CA GLN A 22 -20.40 -33.37 26.99
C GLN A 22 -19.37 -32.30 26.63
N VAL A 23 -19.42 -31.83 25.40
CA VAL A 23 -18.71 -30.65 24.96
C VAL A 23 -19.30 -29.47 25.72
N PHE A 24 -18.69 -29.12 26.83
CA PHE A 24 -18.96 -27.84 27.50
C PHE A 24 -18.50 -26.72 26.59
N SER A 25 -19.41 -26.18 25.80
CA SER A 25 -19.17 -24.91 25.12
C SER A 25 -18.98 -23.84 26.19
N GLN A 26 -17.76 -23.37 26.35
CA GLN A 26 -17.45 -22.25 27.24
C GLN A 26 -18.04 -21.00 26.62
N GLN A 27 -19.21 -20.62 27.04
CA GLN A 27 -19.83 -19.36 26.66
C GLN A 27 -19.05 -18.22 27.36
N LYS A 28 -18.14 -17.60 26.65
CA LYS A 28 -17.44 -16.40 27.13
C LYS A 28 -18.37 -15.20 26.96
N LEU A 29 -18.81 -14.62 28.07
CA LEU A 29 -19.53 -13.35 28.07
C LEU A 29 -18.65 -12.26 27.44
N LEU A 30 -19.13 -11.68 26.36
CA LEU A 30 -18.51 -10.54 25.71
C LEU A 30 -18.84 -9.27 26.51
N THR A 31 -17.87 -8.75 27.23
CA THR A 31 -17.98 -7.43 27.85
C THR A 31 -17.94 -6.35 26.79
N LEU A 32 -18.49 -5.18 27.05
CA LEU A 32 -18.46 -4.03 26.15
C LEU A 32 -17.02 -3.69 25.73
N GLU A 33 -16.08 -3.70 26.67
CA GLU A 33 -14.66 -3.42 26.44
C GLU A 33 -14.02 -4.43 25.45
N ASN A 34 -14.24 -5.73 25.68
CA ASN A 34 -13.76 -6.77 24.78
C ASN A 34 -14.35 -6.64 23.37
N THR A 35 -15.62 -6.27 23.28
CA THR A 35 -16.31 -6.06 22.00
C THR A 35 -15.68 -4.89 21.24
N MET A 36 -15.44 -3.77 21.93
CA MET A 36 -14.76 -2.61 21.31
C MET A 36 -13.37 -2.93 20.81
N ASP A 37 -12.58 -3.69 21.58
CA ASP A 37 -11.23 -4.08 21.18
C ASP A 37 -11.23 -5.01 19.96
N ILE A 38 -12.17 -5.93 19.88
CA ILE A 38 -12.37 -6.79 18.72
C ILE A 38 -12.73 -5.95 17.50
N ILE A 39 -13.65 -5.01 17.62
CA ILE A 39 -14.08 -4.12 16.54
C ILE A 39 -12.91 -3.27 16.06
N ARG A 40 -12.17 -2.62 16.95
CA ARG A 40 -10.97 -1.84 16.59
C ARG A 40 -9.94 -2.65 15.82
N LYS A 41 -9.74 -3.92 16.17
CA LYS A 41 -8.72 -4.79 15.56
C LYS A 41 -9.17 -5.41 14.24
N PHE A 42 -10.40 -5.89 14.18
CA PHE A 42 -10.83 -6.84 13.15
C PHE A 42 -11.90 -6.30 12.21
N HIS A 43 -12.61 -5.24 12.59
CA HIS A 43 -13.67 -4.69 11.75
C HIS A 43 -13.13 -4.18 10.41
N PRO A 44 -13.78 -4.49 9.28
CA PRO A 44 -13.29 -4.08 7.96
C PRO A 44 -13.16 -2.57 7.80
N VAL A 45 -14.08 -1.77 8.33
CA VAL A 45 -14.01 -0.30 8.31
C VAL A 45 -12.78 0.23 9.06
N ALA A 46 -12.43 -0.35 10.22
CA ALA A 46 -11.24 0.03 10.95
C ALA A 46 -9.95 -0.32 10.18
N LYS A 47 -9.94 -1.42 9.45
CA LYS A 47 -8.84 -1.79 8.55
C LYS A 47 -8.75 -0.85 7.35
N GLN A 48 -9.89 -0.53 6.73
CA GLN A 48 -9.97 0.42 5.62
C GLN A 48 -9.41 1.78 6.03
N ALA A 49 -9.83 2.32 7.17
CA ALA A 49 -9.35 3.60 7.67
C ALA A 49 -7.81 3.64 7.88
N ARG A 50 -7.21 2.51 8.28
CA ARG A 50 -5.74 2.39 8.35
C ARG A 50 -5.09 2.39 6.98
N LEU A 51 -5.65 1.65 6.03
CA LEU A 51 -5.14 1.57 4.66
C LEU A 51 -5.21 2.93 3.94
N GLU A 52 -6.23 3.75 4.23
CA GLU A 52 -6.33 5.11 3.68
C GLU A 52 -5.18 6.02 4.15
N VAL A 53 -4.78 5.91 5.43
CA VAL A 53 -3.59 6.62 5.93
C VAL A 53 -2.32 6.11 5.25
N ASP A 54 -2.20 4.81 5.03
CA ASP A 54 -1.02 4.24 4.37
C ASP A 54 -0.97 4.60 2.89
N LEU A 55 -2.12 4.70 2.22
CA LEU A 55 -2.24 5.23 0.86
C LEU A 55 -1.78 6.69 0.78
N ALA A 56 -2.19 7.53 1.74
CA ALA A 56 -1.75 8.91 1.80
C ALA A 56 -0.23 9.03 2.04
N LYS A 57 0.35 8.16 2.89
CA LYS A 57 1.82 8.10 3.08
C LYS A 57 2.55 7.67 1.80
N ALA A 58 2.02 6.66 1.09
CA ALA A 58 2.58 6.22 -0.19
C ALA A 58 2.52 7.34 -1.24
N SER A 59 1.42 8.10 -1.30
CA SER A 59 1.29 9.28 -2.15
C SER A 59 2.33 10.36 -1.81
N LEU A 60 2.59 10.59 -0.52
CA LEU A 60 3.66 11.51 -0.09
C LEU A 60 5.04 11.02 -0.53
N GLN A 61 5.31 9.71 -0.43
CA GLN A 61 6.58 9.13 -0.89
C GLN A 61 6.73 9.28 -2.40
N ALA A 62 5.67 9.00 -3.18
CA ALA A 62 5.66 9.21 -4.62
C ALA A 62 5.93 10.66 -5.00
N SER A 63 5.32 11.62 -4.29
CA SER A 63 5.57 13.06 -4.51
C SER A 63 7.02 13.47 -4.22
N ARG A 64 7.69 12.82 -3.28
CA ARG A 64 9.12 13.04 -2.99
C ARG A 64 10.02 12.48 -4.07
N GLY A 65 9.63 11.37 -4.71
CA GLY A 65 10.38 10.72 -5.77
C GLY A 65 10.64 11.61 -7.00
N VAL A 66 9.89 12.72 -7.13
CA VAL A 66 10.17 13.73 -8.18
C VAL A 66 11.53 14.43 -8.00
N PHE A 67 12.10 14.38 -6.79
CA PHE A 67 13.43 14.93 -6.49
C PHE A 67 14.55 13.88 -6.56
N ASP A 68 14.21 12.63 -6.87
CA ASP A 68 15.22 11.58 -7.00
C ASP A 68 16.04 11.78 -8.28
N PRO A 69 17.36 11.50 -8.23
CA PRO A 69 18.19 11.49 -9.43
C PRO A 69 17.63 10.51 -10.47
N SER A 70 17.56 10.95 -11.70
CA SER A 70 17.05 10.14 -12.81
C SER A 70 18.11 9.97 -13.87
N PHE A 71 18.28 8.74 -14.35
CA PHE A 71 19.14 8.40 -15.45
C PHE A 71 18.30 8.11 -16.69
N TYR A 72 18.58 8.85 -17.75
CA TYR A 72 17.94 8.70 -19.04
C TYR A 72 18.93 8.17 -20.06
N LEU A 73 18.50 7.20 -20.85
CA LEU A 73 19.23 6.71 -21.99
C LEU A 73 18.38 6.89 -23.23
N ARG A 74 18.75 7.83 -24.07
CA ARG A 74 18.11 8.06 -25.36
C ARG A 74 18.96 7.42 -26.45
N ASN A 75 18.39 6.44 -27.16
CA ASN A 75 19.00 5.84 -28.34
C ASN A 75 18.06 5.99 -29.52
N GLU A 76 18.58 6.60 -30.58
CA GLU A 76 17.84 6.80 -31.83
C GLU A 76 18.67 6.25 -32.99
N LYS A 77 18.08 5.45 -33.86
CA LYS A 77 18.73 4.92 -35.03
C LYS A 77 17.82 5.06 -36.24
N LYS A 78 18.37 5.57 -37.33
CA LYS A 78 17.70 5.59 -38.63
C LYS A 78 18.55 4.84 -39.64
N SER A 79 18.00 3.75 -40.19
CA SER A 79 18.57 3.06 -41.35
C SER A 79 17.50 2.91 -42.43
N PHE A 80 17.89 3.10 -43.66
CA PHE A 80 16.99 3.01 -44.83
C PHE A 80 17.79 2.48 -46.00
N ASP A 81 17.23 1.51 -46.72
CA ASP A 81 17.83 0.88 -47.92
C ASP A 81 19.29 0.43 -47.68
N GLY A 82 19.52 -0.29 -46.58
CA GLY A 82 20.84 -0.79 -46.21
C GLY A 82 21.85 0.26 -45.70
N ASN A 83 21.53 1.56 -45.80
CA ASN A 83 22.37 2.65 -45.32
C ASN A 83 22.06 3.05 -43.89
N ASN A 84 23.09 3.27 -43.07
CA ASN A 84 22.97 3.77 -41.72
C ASN A 84 23.00 5.30 -41.71
N TYR A 85 21.83 5.94 -41.66
CA TYR A 85 21.71 7.39 -41.70
C TYR A 85 22.34 8.05 -40.49
N TYR A 86 21.92 7.59 -39.29
CA TYR A 86 22.47 8.03 -38.03
C TYR A 86 22.21 7.03 -36.91
N PHE A 87 23.09 7.04 -35.93
CA PHE A 87 22.91 6.42 -34.62
C PHE A 87 23.27 7.47 -33.57
N TYR A 88 22.29 7.88 -32.77
CA TYR A 88 22.42 8.81 -31.68
C TYR A 88 22.25 8.09 -30.37
N SER A 89 23.18 8.25 -29.44
CA SER A 89 23.12 7.71 -28.08
C SER A 89 23.47 8.79 -27.08
N ASN A 90 22.57 9.05 -26.14
CA ASN A 90 22.73 10.06 -25.09
C ASN A 90 22.32 9.50 -23.73
N PRO A 91 23.23 8.95 -22.94
CA PRO A 91 23.04 8.76 -21.51
C PRO A 91 23.13 10.12 -20.79
N GLU A 92 22.06 10.47 -20.07
CA GLU A 92 21.96 11.71 -19.29
C GLU A 92 21.60 11.38 -17.84
N LEU A 93 22.35 11.93 -16.89
CA LEU A 93 22.01 11.97 -15.46
C LEU A 93 21.41 13.34 -15.16
N LYS A 94 20.19 13.33 -14.61
CA LYS A 94 19.49 14.53 -14.16
C LYS A 94 19.25 14.45 -12.65
N ILE A 95 19.68 15.48 -11.93
CA ILE A 95 19.52 15.60 -10.47
C ILE A 95 18.66 16.84 -10.19
N PRO A 96 17.36 16.68 -9.95
CA PRO A 96 16.49 17.77 -9.55
C PRO A 96 16.77 18.14 -8.09
N THR A 97 16.90 19.43 -7.78
CA THR A 97 17.07 19.90 -6.41
C THR A 97 15.80 20.48 -5.82
N TRP A 98 15.73 20.53 -4.50
CA TRP A 98 14.60 21.13 -3.77
C TRP A 98 14.39 22.62 -4.09
N PHE A 99 15.46 23.32 -4.47
CA PHE A 99 15.41 24.76 -4.79
C PHE A 99 14.87 25.06 -6.20
N GLY A 100 14.47 24.04 -6.96
CA GLY A 100 13.98 24.21 -8.33
C GLY A 100 15.09 24.23 -9.38
N ILE A 101 16.34 24.05 -8.99
CA ILE A 101 17.48 23.96 -9.88
C ILE A 101 17.67 22.50 -10.30
N ASP A 102 17.79 22.24 -11.61
CA ASP A 102 18.13 20.90 -12.10
C ASP A 102 19.58 20.88 -12.58
N ILE A 103 20.35 19.93 -12.06
CA ILE A 103 21.73 19.65 -12.52
C ILE A 103 21.65 18.52 -13.53
N LYS A 104 22.32 18.68 -14.67
CA LYS A 104 22.36 17.68 -15.74
C LYS A 104 23.79 17.41 -16.14
N ALA A 105 24.12 16.15 -16.40
CA ALA A 105 25.37 15.74 -17.00
C ALA A 105 25.10 14.59 -17.96
N GLY A 106 25.73 14.62 -19.12
CA GLY A 106 25.49 13.60 -20.13
C GLY A 106 26.64 13.48 -21.11
N PHE A 107 26.52 12.45 -21.91
CA PHE A 107 27.44 12.13 -22.97
C PHE A 107 26.64 11.86 -24.25
N GLU A 108 27.00 12.58 -25.32
CA GLU A 108 26.39 12.41 -26.62
C GLU A 108 27.36 11.68 -27.57
N ASN A 109 26.83 10.70 -28.27
CA ASN A 109 27.52 10.02 -29.33
C ASN A 109 26.64 9.97 -30.55
N ASN A 110 27.03 10.66 -31.61
CA ASN A 110 26.30 10.75 -32.84
C ASN A 110 27.17 10.28 -34.01
N THR A 111 26.80 9.16 -34.63
CA THR A 111 27.55 8.51 -35.72
C THR A 111 26.61 8.14 -36.85
N GLY A 112 27.05 8.17 -38.09
CA GLY A 112 26.28 7.79 -39.27
C GLY A 112 26.86 8.30 -40.58
N ASP A 113 26.49 7.63 -41.66
CA ASP A 113 27.06 7.92 -43.00
C ASP A 113 26.49 9.19 -43.65
N ARG A 114 25.38 9.68 -43.12
CA ARG A 114 24.66 10.87 -43.62
C ARG A 114 24.70 12.07 -42.68
N LEU A 115 25.57 12.04 -41.70
CA LEU A 115 25.79 13.16 -40.78
C LEU A 115 26.89 14.07 -41.32
N ASP A 116 26.73 15.37 -41.11
CA ASP A 116 27.79 16.32 -41.36
C ASP A 116 28.94 16.11 -40.36
N PRO A 117 30.11 15.72 -40.80
CA PRO A 117 31.24 15.44 -39.89
C PRO A 117 31.72 16.66 -39.10
N VAL A 118 31.39 17.88 -39.55
CA VAL A 118 31.83 19.12 -38.89
C VAL A 118 30.84 19.58 -37.84
N THR A 119 29.51 19.43 -38.07
CA THR A 119 28.48 20.03 -37.24
C THR A 119 27.67 19.03 -36.43
N SER A 120 27.55 17.79 -36.88
CA SER A 120 26.60 16.84 -36.33
C SER A 120 27.20 15.51 -35.89
N ALA A 121 28.32 15.07 -36.46
CA ALA A 121 28.98 13.82 -36.11
C ALA A 121 29.97 14.02 -34.96
N GLY A 122 30.03 13.04 -34.02
CA GLY A 122 31.05 13.03 -32.98
C GLY A 122 30.58 12.65 -31.61
N LYS A 123 31.48 12.82 -30.68
CA LYS A 123 31.26 12.55 -29.25
C LYS A 123 31.40 13.84 -28.47
N SER A 124 30.43 14.13 -27.61
CA SER A 124 30.42 15.31 -26.77
C SER A 124 30.07 14.94 -25.33
N THR A 125 30.70 15.60 -24.39
CA THR A 125 30.36 15.50 -22.97
C THR A 125 29.88 16.86 -22.51
N TYR A 126 28.75 16.88 -21.79
CA TYR A 126 28.19 18.12 -21.28
C TYR A 126 27.82 18.00 -19.80
N ALA A 127 27.97 19.12 -19.11
CA ALA A 127 27.43 19.32 -17.78
C ALA A 127 26.77 20.71 -17.72
N GLY A 128 25.60 20.79 -17.10
CA GLY A 128 24.84 22.02 -17.09
C GLY A 128 23.93 22.16 -15.88
N ILE A 129 23.56 23.39 -15.59
CA ILE A 129 22.61 23.73 -14.53
C ILE A 129 21.45 24.47 -15.20
N SER A 130 20.22 24.00 -14.93
CA SER A 130 18.98 24.63 -15.40
C SER A 130 18.33 25.35 -14.24
N ILE A 131 18.24 26.69 -14.35
CA ILE A 131 17.65 27.56 -13.34
C ILE A 131 16.37 28.18 -13.94
N PRO A 132 15.17 27.97 -13.37
CA PRO A 132 13.96 28.63 -13.83
C PRO A 132 13.96 30.10 -13.38
N VAL A 133 14.02 31.05 -14.32
CA VAL A 133 14.22 32.48 -14.01
C VAL A 133 12.92 33.19 -13.65
N LEU A 134 11.77 32.81 -14.21
CA LEU A 134 10.49 33.51 -14.01
C LEU A 134 9.37 32.63 -13.46
N LYS A 135 9.27 31.40 -13.93
CA LYS A 135 8.19 30.48 -13.57
C LYS A 135 8.76 29.31 -12.76
N GLY A 136 8.43 29.26 -11.46
CA GLY A 136 8.86 28.14 -10.63
C GLY A 136 9.90 28.46 -9.53
N LEU A 137 10.46 29.67 -9.51
CA LEU A 137 11.43 30.06 -8.48
C LEU A 137 10.74 30.20 -7.09
N LEU A 138 9.58 30.84 -7.05
CA LEU A 138 8.80 31.05 -5.81
C LEU A 138 7.81 29.89 -5.55
N PHE A 139 7.16 29.40 -6.61
CA PHE A 139 6.20 28.31 -6.54
C PHE A 139 6.55 27.20 -7.55
N ASP A 140 7.32 26.24 -7.09
CA ASP A 140 7.58 25.03 -7.88
C ASP A 140 6.44 24.02 -7.66
N LYS A 141 5.86 23.53 -8.76
CA LYS A 141 4.81 22.50 -8.75
C LYS A 141 5.23 21.26 -7.94
N ARG A 142 6.51 20.88 -7.99
CA ARG A 142 7.08 19.74 -7.26
C ARG A 142 6.98 19.96 -5.75
N ARG A 143 7.39 21.14 -5.26
CA ARG A 143 7.28 21.52 -3.84
C ARG A 143 5.83 21.60 -3.38
N ALA A 144 4.96 22.20 -4.21
CA ALA A 144 3.54 22.29 -3.93
C ALA A 144 2.92 20.88 -3.78
N ALA A 145 3.22 19.95 -4.68
CA ALA A 145 2.73 18.58 -4.63
C ALA A 145 3.16 17.86 -3.33
N VAL A 146 4.42 18.04 -2.89
CA VAL A 146 4.89 17.48 -1.62
C VAL A 146 4.16 18.09 -0.42
N GLN A 147 3.91 19.40 -0.43
CA GLN A 147 3.17 20.06 0.65
C GLN A 147 1.71 19.58 0.69
N GLN A 148 1.04 19.48 -0.46
CA GLN A 148 -0.30 18.93 -0.56
C GLN A 148 -0.36 17.48 -0.02
N SER A 149 0.60 16.64 -0.40
CA SER A 149 0.66 15.26 0.09
C SER A 149 0.93 15.17 1.59
N LYS A 150 1.70 16.09 2.17
CA LYS A 150 1.88 16.17 3.64
C LYS A 150 0.57 16.51 4.35
N LEU A 151 -0.18 17.48 3.83
CA LEU A 151 -1.50 17.84 4.37
C LEU A 151 -2.49 16.68 4.22
N LEU A 152 -2.47 15.98 3.08
CA LEU A 152 -3.30 14.81 2.85
C LEU A 152 -3.06 13.72 3.92
N VAL A 153 -1.80 13.45 4.28
CA VAL A 153 -1.47 12.51 5.36
C VAL A 153 -2.06 12.97 6.71
N GLN A 154 -2.02 14.27 7.00
CA GLN A 154 -2.60 14.79 8.23
C GLN A 154 -4.13 14.65 8.23
N MET A 155 -4.79 15.00 7.12
CA MET A 155 -6.24 14.83 6.94
C MET A 155 -6.65 13.38 7.11
N SER A 156 -6.01 12.45 6.39
CA SER A 156 -6.33 11.02 6.48
C SER A 156 -6.19 10.45 7.90
N ARG A 157 -5.27 11.00 8.72
CA ARG A 157 -5.17 10.62 10.14
C ARG A 157 -6.36 11.10 10.96
N GLN A 158 -6.86 12.30 10.70
CA GLN A 158 -8.04 12.83 11.38
C GLN A 158 -9.29 12.06 10.94
N ASP A 159 -9.42 11.80 9.64
CA ASP A 159 -10.51 11.01 9.07
C ASP A 159 -10.52 9.58 9.66
N GLN A 160 -9.35 8.97 9.84
CA GLN A 160 -9.21 7.68 10.52
C GLN A 160 -9.73 7.72 11.95
N LEU A 161 -9.38 8.75 12.71
CA LEU A 161 -9.85 8.90 14.09
C LEU A 161 -11.37 9.07 14.14
N GLN A 162 -11.93 9.88 13.24
CA GLN A 162 -13.37 10.08 13.14
C GLN A 162 -14.09 8.79 12.78
N LEU A 163 -13.66 8.09 11.73
CA LEU A 163 -14.27 6.81 11.31
C LEU A 163 -14.23 5.76 12.41
N ILE A 164 -13.14 5.69 13.19
CA ILE A 164 -13.04 4.77 14.32
C ILE A 164 -13.98 5.20 15.44
N ALA A 165 -14.12 6.50 15.72
CA ALA A 165 -15.02 7.00 16.73
C ALA A 165 -16.49 6.72 16.38
N ASP A 166 -16.89 6.98 15.14
CA ASP A 166 -18.23 6.71 14.63
C ASP A 166 -18.55 5.21 14.69
N LEU A 167 -17.60 4.37 14.24
CA LEU A 167 -17.73 2.92 14.30
C LEU A 167 -17.93 2.41 15.75
N LEU A 168 -17.18 2.96 16.69
CA LEU A 168 -17.30 2.57 18.10
C LEU A 168 -18.62 3.05 18.71
N TYR A 169 -19.08 4.24 18.32
CA TYR A 169 -20.39 4.75 18.74
C TYR A 169 -21.50 3.82 18.28
N ASP A 170 -21.53 3.47 17.01
CA ASP A 170 -22.53 2.53 16.45
C ASP A 170 -22.46 1.17 17.14
N ALA A 171 -21.25 0.69 17.46
CA ALA A 171 -21.05 -0.57 18.15
C ALA A 171 -21.58 -0.54 19.59
N VAL A 172 -21.39 0.56 20.31
CA VAL A 172 -21.95 0.76 21.67
C VAL A 172 -23.46 0.78 21.62
N ASP A 173 -24.04 1.54 20.69
CA ASP A 173 -25.48 1.64 20.54
C ASP A 173 -26.09 0.26 20.24
N ALA A 174 -25.54 -0.48 19.31
CA ALA A 174 -25.95 -1.84 18.99
C ALA A 174 -25.80 -2.81 20.19
N TYR A 175 -24.74 -2.67 20.97
CA TYR A 175 -24.51 -3.49 22.17
C TYR A 175 -25.58 -3.23 23.25
N LEU A 176 -25.89 -1.95 23.50
CA LEU A 176 -26.88 -1.53 24.51
C LEU A 176 -28.30 -1.94 24.09
N LEU A 177 -28.63 -1.73 22.80
CA LEU A 177 -29.93 -2.15 22.27
C LEU A 177 -30.15 -3.68 22.42
N ARG A 178 -29.11 -4.48 22.15
CA ARG A 178 -29.22 -5.93 22.31
C ARG A 178 -29.28 -6.36 23.77
N GLY A 179 -28.56 -5.68 24.67
CA GLY A 179 -28.60 -5.96 26.11
C GLY A 179 -29.94 -5.62 26.76
N SER A 180 -30.73 -4.72 26.17
CA SER A 180 -32.08 -4.36 26.66
C SER A 180 -33.17 -5.37 26.26
N LEU A 181 -32.91 -6.31 25.35
CA LEU A 181 -33.86 -7.33 24.93
C LEU A 181 -33.85 -8.52 25.91
N PRO A 182 -35.04 -9.10 26.27
CA PRO A 182 -35.07 -10.27 27.12
C PRO A 182 -34.34 -11.45 26.45
N GLY A 183 -33.29 -11.93 27.09
CA GLY A 183 -32.38 -12.97 26.56
C GLY A 183 -31.14 -12.47 25.85
N GLY A 184 -30.86 -11.18 25.90
CA GLY A 184 -29.83 -10.49 25.12
C GLY A 184 -28.38 -10.65 25.60
N ALA A 185 -28.01 -11.71 26.32
CA ALA A 185 -26.61 -11.99 26.63
C ALA A 185 -25.82 -12.29 25.35
N LEU A 186 -24.83 -11.45 25.04
CA LEU A 186 -23.89 -11.70 23.94
C LEU A 186 -22.93 -12.83 24.36
N THR A 187 -23.19 -14.02 23.84
CA THR A 187 -22.34 -15.17 24.02
C THR A 187 -21.57 -15.45 22.71
N CYS A 188 -20.26 -15.55 22.80
CA CYS A 188 -19.45 -16.03 21.69
C CYS A 188 -19.24 -17.53 21.86
N THR A 189 -19.77 -18.34 20.97
CA THR A 189 -19.39 -19.77 20.83
C THR A 189 -18.15 -19.82 19.94
N LEU A 190 -17.05 -20.25 20.52
CA LEU A 190 -15.82 -20.59 19.79
C LEU A 190 -15.95 -21.99 19.18
#